data_e1731a3929e7a44accbf06bf788a8ebb
#
_entry.id   e1731a3929e7a44accbf06bf788a8ebb
#
_cell.length_a   1.000
_cell.length_b   1.000
_cell.length_c   1.000
_cell.angle_alpha   90.00
_cell.angle_beta   90.00
_cell.angle_gamma   90.00
#
_symmetry.space_group_name_H-M   'P 1'
#
loop_
_entity.id
_entity.type
_entity.pdbx_description
1 polymer ?
#
loop_
_entity_poly.entity_id
_entity_poly.type
_entity_poly.pdbx_seq_one_letter_code
_entity_poly.pdbx_strand_id
1 'polypeptide(L)'
;RNHLDGADRINRELAELTVGRARLTGGDMSPTGLFIEPFGDATFDEVVGIYAEQASALDASGVDFFIVETNISLQEVRAAVTGIKQVSSKPVFVTMTVDDHGRTLSGDRLDCCLVALAELGISAFGTNCSQGPDKMLELLRSLVQLSVSLGIPLIAKPNAGMPHENPDGSRHFDLDAESFAAFAPEFLASGIYILGGCC
;
A
#
# COMPACT_ATOMS: atom_id res chain seq x y z
N ARG A 1 6.20 -16.26 -8.41
CA ARG A 1 5.09 -17.23 -8.53
C ARG A 1 5.59 -18.57 -8.00
N ASN A 2 5.52 -18.77 -6.71
CA ASN A 2 5.51 -20.14 -6.20
C ASN A 2 4.19 -20.74 -6.68
N HIS A 3 4.26 -21.79 -7.49
CA HIS A 3 3.12 -22.51 -8.05
C HIS A 3 2.23 -23.06 -6.91
N LEU A 4 1.41 -22.19 -6.33
CA LEU A 4 0.36 -22.62 -5.43
C LEU A 4 -0.87 -22.91 -6.30
N ASP A 5 -1.04 -24.17 -6.68
CA ASP A 5 -2.30 -24.64 -7.22
C ASP A 5 -3.41 -24.21 -6.25
N GLY A 6 -4.30 -23.35 -6.71
CA GLY A 6 -5.39 -22.83 -5.88
C GLY A 6 -5.14 -21.48 -5.21
N ALA A 7 -4.29 -20.62 -5.78
CA ALA A 7 -4.11 -19.24 -5.30
C ALA A 7 -5.46 -18.49 -5.21
N ASP A 8 -6.34 -18.66 -6.18
CA ASP A 8 -7.71 -18.15 -6.17
C ASP A 8 -8.50 -18.63 -4.93
N ARG A 9 -8.48 -19.92 -4.64
CA ARG A 9 -9.15 -20.50 -3.47
C ARG A 9 -8.57 -19.96 -2.17
N ILE A 10 -7.24 -19.85 -2.05
CA ILE A 10 -6.59 -19.34 -0.85
C ILE A 10 -6.97 -17.86 -0.60
N ASN A 11 -6.94 -17.02 -1.63
CA ASN A 11 -7.34 -15.62 -1.52
C ASN A 11 -8.80 -15.49 -1.07
N ARG A 12 -9.72 -16.30 -1.61
CA ARG A 12 -11.13 -16.33 -1.19
C ARG A 12 -11.28 -16.75 0.27
N GLU A 13 -10.71 -17.88 0.66
CA GLU A 13 -10.81 -18.40 2.03
C GLU A 13 -10.26 -17.40 3.06
N LEU A 14 -9.14 -16.74 2.78
CA LEU A 14 -8.56 -15.71 3.65
C LEU A 14 -9.45 -14.48 3.75
N ALA A 15 -10.02 -14.00 2.64
CA ALA A 15 -10.92 -12.85 2.65
C ALA A 15 -12.21 -13.17 3.41
N GLU A 16 -12.80 -14.35 3.23
CA GLU A 16 -14.00 -14.80 3.94
C GLU A 16 -13.81 -14.86 5.46
N LEU A 17 -12.58 -15.10 5.95
CA LEU A 17 -12.28 -15.04 7.38
C LEU A 17 -12.40 -13.64 7.98
N THR A 18 -12.31 -12.59 7.18
CA THR A 18 -12.26 -11.19 7.61
C THR A 18 -13.52 -10.39 7.26
N VAL A 19 -14.17 -10.75 6.14
CA VAL A 19 -15.41 -10.08 5.70
C VAL A 19 -16.50 -10.18 6.77
N GLY A 20 -17.10 -9.04 7.10
CA GLY A 20 -18.13 -8.92 8.13
C GLY A 20 -17.63 -8.89 9.58
N ARG A 21 -16.32 -8.97 9.83
CA ARG A 21 -15.73 -8.84 11.18
C ARG A 21 -15.32 -7.41 11.52
N ALA A 22 -15.25 -6.54 10.53
CA ALA A 22 -15.02 -5.11 10.69
C ALA A 22 -16.09 -4.34 9.93
N ARG A 23 -16.12 -3.02 10.11
CA ARG A 23 -17.06 -2.15 9.40
C ARG A 23 -16.82 -2.17 7.88
N LEU A 24 -15.56 -2.21 7.47
CA LEU A 24 -15.10 -2.36 6.08
C LEU A 24 -13.93 -3.34 6.05
N THR A 25 -13.85 -4.13 5.00
CA THR A 25 -12.76 -5.08 4.77
C THR A 25 -12.02 -4.72 3.50
N GLY A 26 -10.71 -4.52 3.59
CA GLY A 26 -9.84 -4.29 2.44
C GLY A 26 -9.25 -5.58 1.89
N GLY A 27 -9.23 -5.73 0.59
CA GLY A 27 -8.47 -6.75 -0.11
C GLY A 27 -7.02 -6.29 -0.26
N ASP A 28 -6.11 -6.88 0.53
CA ASP A 28 -4.70 -6.50 0.53
C ASP A 28 -3.95 -7.18 -0.62
N MET A 29 -3.18 -6.39 -1.36
CA MET A 29 -2.40 -6.81 -2.52
C MET A 29 -0.99 -6.24 -2.45
N SER A 30 -0.03 -7.11 -2.21
CA SER A 30 1.40 -6.78 -2.08
C SER A 30 2.16 -6.97 -3.41
N PRO A 31 3.43 -6.50 -3.51
CA PRO A 31 4.24 -6.68 -4.70
C PRO A 31 4.37 -8.14 -5.11
N THR A 32 4.41 -8.38 -6.42
CA THR A 32 4.59 -9.71 -7.02
C THR A 32 5.99 -10.28 -6.82
N GLY A 33 6.98 -9.43 -6.53
CA GLY A 33 8.39 -9.77 -6.54
C GLY A 33 8.99 -9.86 -7.95
N LEU A 34 8.22 -9.53 -8.98
CA LEU A 34 8.70 -9.46 -10.35
C LEU A 34 9.19 -8.03 -10.66
N PHE A 35 10.20 -7.94 -11.50
CA PHE A 35 10.61 -6.67 -12.09
C PHE A 35 10.09 -6.59 -13.52
N ILE A 36 9.43 -5.48 -13.83
CA ILE A 36 8.87 -5.21 -15.17
C ILE A 36 9.99 -4.70 -16.08
N GLU A 37 9.93 -5.07 -17.37
CA GLU A 37 10.85 -4.55 -18.38
C GLU A 37 10.98 -3.01 -18.33
N PRO A 38 12.16 -2.44 -18.55
CA PRO A 38 13.43 -3.08 -18.90
C PRO A 38 14.27 -3.54 -17.70
N PHE A 39 13.77 -3.46 -16.47
CA PHE A 39 14.53 -3.79 -15.25
C PHE A 39 14.45 -5.28 -14.87
N GLY A 40 13.56 -6.02 -15.50
CA GLY A 40 13.38 -7.46 -15.34
C GLY A 40 12.80 -8.09 -16.58
N ASP A 41 12.31 -9.33 -16.43
CA ASP A 41 11.85 -10.15 -17.55
C ASP A 41 10.31 -10.17 -17.69
N ALA A 42 9.57 -9.60 -16.73
CA ALA A 42 8.12 -9.56 -16.78
C ALA A 42 7.62 -8.43 -17.67
N THR A 43 6.63 -8.70 -18.51
CA THR A 43 5.93 -7.66 -19.25
C THR A 43 4.91 -6.95 -18.36
N PHE A 44 4.55 -5.71 -18.71
CA PHE A 44 3.50 -4.98 -17.98
C PHE A 44 2.17 -5.74 -17.98
N ASP A 45 1.79 -6.32 -19.10
CA ASP A 45 0.51 -7.03 -19.26
C ASP A 45 0.46 -8.34 -18.44
N GLU A 46 1.59 -9.04 -18.30
CA GLU A 46 1.66 -10.20 -17.39
C GLU A 46 1.40 -9.81 -15.96
N VAL A 47 1.98 -8.70 -15.49
CA VAL A 47 1.77 -8.20 -14.12
C VAL A 47 0.34 -7.70 -13.94
N VAL A 48 -0.25 -7.03 -14.93
CA VAL A 48 -1.68 -6.68 -14.95
C VAL A 48 -2.54 -7.92 -14.77
N GLY A 49 -2.27 -8.99 -15.51
CA GLY A 49 -3.01 -10.25 -15.41
C GLY A 49 -2.94 -10.89 -14.02
N ILE A 50 -1.77 -10.86 -13.38
CA ILE A 50 -1.57 -11.38 -12.01
C ILE A 50 -2.47 -10.64 -11.01
N TYR A 51 -2.46 -9.31 -11.06
CA TYR A 51 -3.28 -8.49 -10.17
C TYR A 51 -4.79 -8.61 -10.47
N ALA A 52 -5.18 -8.75 -11.73
CA ALA A 52 -6.58 -8.98 -12.11
C ALA A 52 -7.10 -10.31 -11.58
N GLU A 53 -6.31 -11.38 -11.64
CA GLU A 53 -6.65 -12.69 -11.09
C GLU A 53 -6.88 -12.63 -9.57
N GLN A 54 -5.95 -12.03 -8.83
CA GLN A 54 -6.08 -11.87 -7.39
C GLN A 54 -7.25 -10.96 -7.02
N ALA A 55 -7.42 -9.84 -7.73
CA ALA A 55 -8.52 -8.91 -7.49
C ALA A 55 -9.88 -9.56 -7.72
N SER A 56 -10.03 -10.40 -8.75
CA SER A 56 -11.28 -11.15 -9.01
C SER A 56 -11.65 -12.07 -7.84
N ALA A 57 -10.66 -12.76 -7.26
CA ALA A 57 -10.89 -13.63 -6.11
C ALA A 57 -11.33 -12.85 -4.87
N LEU A 58 -10.66 -11.73 -4.58
CA LEU A 58 -10.98 -10.87 -3.45
C LEU A 58 -12.34 -10.17 -3.63
N ASP A 59 -12.64 -9.69 -4.84
CA ASP A 59 -13.92 -9.05 -5.17
C ASP A 59 -15.10 -10.00 -4.95
N ALA A 60 -14.97 -11.24 -5.43
CA ALA A 60 -15.97 -12.29 -5.26
C ALA A 60 -16.19 -12.69 -3.79
N SER A 61 -15.20 -12.49 -2.93
CA SER A 61 -15.29 -12.75 -1.49
C SER A 61 -15.96 -11.61 -0.70
N GLY A 62 -16.28 -10.50 -1.35
CA GLY A 62 -17.05 -9.41 -0.75
C GLY A 62 -16.21 -8.37 0.01
N VAL A 63 -14.93 -8.18 -0.34
CA VAL A 63 -14.15 -7.03 0.17
C VAL A 63 -14.81 -5.71 -0.23
N ASP A 64 -14.67 -4.67 0.59
CA ASP A 64 -15.28 -3.36 0.33
C ASP A 64 -14.41 -2.46 -0.53
N PHE A 65 -13.10 -2.62 -0.47
CA PHE A 65 -12.09 -1.86 -1.24
C PHE A 65 -10.84 -2.70 -1.43
N PHE A 66 -9.93 -2.26 -2.29
CA PHE A 66 -8.59 -2.84 -2.45
C PHE A 66 -7.55 -1.91 -1.86
N ILE A 67 -6.49 -2.49 -1.30
CA ILE A 67 -5.29 -1.76 -0.91
C ILE A 67 -4.07 -2.42 -1.57
N VAL A 68 -3.39 -1.66 -2.42
CA VAL A 68 -2.12 -2.04 -3.04
C VAL A 68 -1.01 -1.43 -2.20
N GLU A 69 -0.30 -2.25 -1.40
CA GLU A 69 0.60 -1.72 -0.39
C GLU A 69 2.03 -2.29 -0.46
N THR A 70 2.95 -1.58 0.19
CA THR A 70 4.39 -1.95 0.29
C THR A 70 5.08 -1.99 -1.07
N ASN A 71 4.59 -1.19 -2.01
CA ASN A 71 5.13 -1.17 -3.37
C ASN A 71 6.34 -0.24 -3.49
N ILE A 72 7.33 -0.72 -4.25
CA ILE A 72 8.63 -0.07 -4.45
C ILE A 72 8.84 0.41 -5.89
N SER A 73 7.84 0.24 -6.76
CA SER A 73 7.90 0.59 -8.18
C SER A 73 6.56 1.18 -8.65
N LEU A 74 6.61 2.37 -9.25
CA LEU A 74 5.43 2.99 -9.86
C LEU A 74 4.86 2.14 -11.00
N GLN A 75 5.71 1.49 -11.77
CA GLN A 75 5.26 0.64 -12.90
C GLN A 75 4.43 -0.54 -12.40
N GLU A 76 4.86 -1.19 -11.32
CA GLU A 76 4.12 -2.31 -10.75
C GLU A 76 2.77 -1.85 -10.18
N VAL A 77 2.74 -0.71 -9.46
CA VAL A 77 1.48 -0.14 -8.95
C VAL A 77 0.52 0.22 -10.08
N ARG A 78 1.02 0.79 -11.18
CA ARG A 78 0.19 1.07 -12.37
C ARG A 78 -0.42 -0.22 -12.93
N ALA A 79 0.37 -1.30 -13.01
CA ALA A 79 -0.15 -2.60 -13.44
C ALA A 79 -1.20 -3.14 -12.48
N ALA A 80 -0.96 -3.02 -11.16
CA ALA A 80 -1.91 -3.44 -10.13
C ALA A 80 -3.24 -2.70 -10.23
N VAL A 81 -3.21 -1.36 -10.26
CA VAL A 81 -4.42 -0.54 -10.40
C VAL A 81 -5.16 -0.84 -11.69
N THR A 82 -4.43 -1.01 -12.81
CA THR A 82 -5.02 -1.38 -14.09
C THR A 82 -5.72 -2.74 -14.02
N GLY A 83 -5.06 -3.75 -13.45
CA GLY A 83 -5.62 -5.09 -13.29
C GLY A 83 -6.86 -5.12 -12.39
N ILE A 84 -6.83 -4.41 -11.26
CA ILE A 84 -8.00 -4.28 -10.38
C ILE A 84 -9.18 -3.66 -11.12
N LYS A 85 -8.95 -2.56 -11.85
CA LYS A 85 -10.02 -1.83 -12.56
C LYS A 85 -10.58 -2.57 -13.78
N GLN A 86 -9.91 -3.59 -14.28
CA GLN A 86 -10.48 -4.49 -15.30
C GLN A 86 -11.59 -5.39 -14.75
N VAL A 87 -11.56 -5.69 -13.46
CA VAL A 87 -12.43 -6.71 -12.83
C VAL A 87 -13.35 -6.16 -11.75
N SER A 88 -13.07 -4.96 -11.21
CA SER A 88 -13.86 -4.35 -10.14
C SER A 88 -13.93 -2.83 -10.27
N SER A 89 -15.04 -2.26 -9.79
CA SER A 89 -15.25 -0.81 -9.66
C SER A 89 -15.06 -0.29 -8.23
N LYS A 90 -14.68 -1.15 -7.29
CA LYS A 90 -14.46 -0.77 -5.88
C LYS A 90 -13.31 0.21 -5.71
N PRO A 91 -13.29 1.00 -4.62
CA PRO A 91 -12.19 1.92 -4.31
C PRO A 91 -10.83 1.21 -4.28
N VAL A 92 -9.79 1.86 -4.79
CA VAL A 92 -8.42 1.37 -4.75
C VAL A 92 -7.56 2.36 -3.96
N PHE A 93 -7.02 1.90 -2.86
CA PHE A 93 -6.05 2.62 -2.04
C PHE A 93 -4.65 2.16 -2.41
N VAL A 94 -3.69 3.07 -2.38
CA VAL A 94 -2.30 2.76 -2.72
C VAL A 94 -1.36 3.30 -1.66
N THR A 95 -0.41 2.48 -1.20
CA THR A 95 0.70 2.93 -0.40
C THR A 95 2.03 2.47 -0.97
N MET A 96 2.97 3.42 -1.06
CA MET A 96 4.33 3.19 -1.54
C MET A 96 5.30 3.07 -0.36
N THR A 97 6.34 2.26 -0.54
CA THR A 97 7.46 2.21 0.37
C THR A 97 8.61 3.02 -0.21
N VAL A 98 9.10 3.99 0.54
CA VAL A 98 10.11 4.96 0.09
C VAL A 98 11.23 5.15 1.11
N ASP A 99 12.35 5.68 0.65
CA ASP A 99 13.46 6.11 1.50
C ASP A 99 13.17 7.44 2.22
N ASP A 100 14.13 7.93 3.00
CA ASP A 100 14.06 9.19 3.75
C ASP A 100 13.94 10.44 2.85
N HIS A 101 14.13 10.30 1.54
CA HIS A 101 14.02 11.35 0.55
C HIS A 101 12.72 11.26 -0.27
N GLY A 102 11.81 10.36 0.09
CA GLY A 102 10.55 10.14 -0.62
C GLY A 102 10.71 9.52 -2.00
N ARG A 103 11.72 8.64 -2.16
CA ARG A 103 11.95 7.90 -3.39
C ARG A 103 11.72 6.41 -3.17
N THR A 104 11.06 5.80 -4.13
CA THR A 104 10.95 4.33 -4.18
C THR A 104 12.31 3.70 -4.52
N LEU A 105 12.41 2.38 -4.35
CA LEU A 105 13.60 1.63 -4.74
C LEU A 105 13.91 1.78 -6.25
N SER A 106 12.87 1.94 -7.08
CA SER A 106 13.00 2.22 -8.52
C SER A 106 13.38 3.67 -8.83
N GLY A 107 13.52 4.54 -7.80
CA GLY A 107 13.89 5.94 -7.94
C GLY A 107 12.74 6.91 -8.18
N ASP A 108 11.49 6.43 -8.22
CA ASP A 108 10.31 7.26 -8.44
C ASP A 108 10.08 8.20 -7.25
N ARG A 109 9.77 9.45 -7.52
CA ARG A 109 9.42 10.43 -6.48
C ARG A 109 7.96 10.26 -6.08
N LEU A 110 7.69 10.37 -4.79
CA LEU A 110 6.36 10.15 -4.22
C LEU A 110 5.29 11.13 -4.76
N ASP A 111 5.65 12.39 -4.99
CA ASP A 111 4.77 13.38 -5.61
C ASP A 111 4.42 13.02 -7.07
N CYS A 112 5.38 12.54 -7.84
CA CYS A 112 5.16 12.05 -9.20
C CYS A 112 4.27 10.79 -9.20
N CYS A 113 4.47 9.89 -8.23
CA CYS A 113 3.62 8.71 -8.06
C CYS A 113 2.17 9.11 -7.78
N LEU A 114 1.94 10.07 -6.86
CA LEU A 114 0.61 10.57 -6.55
C LEU A 114 -0.10 11.12 -7.81
N VAL A 115 0.56 11.97 -8.59
CA VAL A 115 -0.03 12.53 -9.83
C VAL A 115 -0.37 11.43 -10.83
N ALA A 116 0.60 10.54 -11.10
CA ALA A 116 0.40 9.48 -12.09
C ALA A 116 -0.72 8.49 -11.71
N LEU A 117 -0.86 8.19 -10.41
CA LEU A 117 -1.87 7.25 -9.93
C LEU A 117 -3.24 7.92 -9.75
N ALA A 118 -3.29 9.22 -9.47
CA ALA A 118 -4.55 9.98 -9.46
C ALA A 118 -5.24 9.91 -10.82
N GLU A 119 -4.49 10.03 -11.93
CA GLU A 119 -5.01 9.89 -13.30
C GLU A 119 -5.57 8.48 -13.58
N LEU A 120 -5.08 7.46 -12.88
CA LEU A 120 -5.64 6.11 -12.93
C LEU A 120 -6.89 5.96 -12.04
N GLY A 121 -7.29 7.01 -11.32
CA GLY A 121 -8.51 7.05 -10.50
C GLY A 121 -8.39 6.22 -9.24
N ILE A 122 -7.28 6.26 -8.53
CA ILE A 122 -7.17 5.73 -7.17
C ILE A 122 -8.03 6.55 -6.20
N SER A 123 -8.39 5.96 -5.06
CA SER A 123 -9.28 6.60 -4.09
C SER A 123 -8.55 7.16 -2.87
N ALA A 124 -7.33 6.73 -2.61
CA ALA A 124 -6.45 7.25 -1.57
C ALA A 124 -5.00 6.88 -1.88
N PHE A 125 -4.03 7.67 -1.40
CA PHE A 125 -2.61 7.49 -1.65
C PHE A 125 -1.78 7.76 -0.40
N GLY A 126 -0.65 7.09 -0.23
CA GLY A 126 0.26 7.39 0.86
C GLY A 126 1.48 6.49 0.92
N THR A 127 1.97 6.31 2.15
CA THR A 127 3.16 5.49 2.42
C THR A 127 2.92 4.51 3.55
N ASN A 128 3.64 3.39 3.48
CA ASN A 128 3.69 2.41 4.55
C ASN A 128 5.10 1.84 4.67
N CYS A 129 5.40 1.24 5.82
CA CYS A 129 6.69 0.61 6.09
C CYS A 129 7.86 1.62 6.11
N SER A 130 9.10 1.12 6.13
CA SER A 130 10.38 1.85 6.08
C SER A 130 10.67 2.82 7.21
N GLN A 131 9.68 3.58 7.69
CA GLN A 131 9.89 4.72 8.58
C GLN A 131 8.97 4.67 9.80
N GLY A 132 9.41 5.30 10.89
CA GLY A 132 8.57 5.63 12.03
C GLY A 132 7.59 6.78 11.72
N PRO A 133 6.65 7.05 12.66
CA PRO A 133 5.60 8.03 12.44
C PRO A 133 6.12 9.47 12.28
N ASP A 134 7.21 9.83 12.93
CA ASP A 134 7.84 11.16 12.84
C ASP A 134 8.32 11.46 11.42
N LYS A 135 9.10 10.59 10.85
CA LYS A 135 9.64 10.71 9.50
C LYS A 135 8.54 10.66 8.44
N MET A 136 7.60 9.73 8.60
CA MET A 136 6.47 9.60 7.66
C MET A 136 5.58 10.84 7.68
N LEU A 137 5.35 11.44 8.85
CA LEU A 137 4.59 12.68 8.98
C LEU A 137 5.27 13.83 8.24
N GLU A 138 6.59 14.00 8.41
CA GLU A 138 7.36 15.03 7.70
C GLU A 138 7.25 14.87 6.18
N LEU A 139 7.41 13.65 5.70
CA LEU A 139 7.31 13.32 4.29
C LEU A 139 5.92 13.60 3.72
N LEU A 140 4.87 13.10 4.36
CA LEU A 140 3.50 13.25 3.88
C LEU A 140 2.99 14.69 3.97
N ARG A 141 3.46 15.50 4.92
CA ARG A 141 3.15 16.95 4.98
C ARG A 141 3.50 17.67 3.67
N SER A 142 4.59 17.28 3.02
CA SER A 142 5.01 17.85 1.73
C SER A 142 4.01 17.61 0.60
N LEU A 143 3.19 16.58 0.72
CA LEU A 143 2.20 16.16 -0.29
C LEU A 143 0.79 16.71 -0.04
N VAL A 144 0.50 17.27 1.13
CA VAL A 144 -0.87 17.65 1.52
C VAL A 144 -1.52 18.61 0.51
N GLN A 145 -0.81 19.65 0.07
CA GLN A 145 -1.38 20.60 -0.90
C GLN A 145 -1.67 19.94 -2.25
N LEU A 146 -0.77 19.08 -2.70
CA LEU A 146 -0.94 18.35 -3.95
C LEU A 146 -2.12 17.36 -3.83
N SER A 147 -2.22 16.63 -2.72
CA SER A 147 -3.31 15.70 -2.46
C SER A 147 -4.67 16.38 -2.45
N VAL A 148 -4.78 17.55 -1.82
CA VAL A 148 -5.99 18.37 -1.82
C VAL A 148 -6.35 18.83 -3.22
N SER A 149 -5.38 19.29 -4.02
CA SER A 149 -5.62 19.76 -5.40
C SER A 149 -6.10 18.63 -6.32
N LEU A 150 -5.69 17.39 -6.05
CA LEU A 150 -6.10 16.21 -6.80
C LEU A 150 -7.36 15.53 -6.24
N GLY A 151 -7.82 15.94 -5.06
CA GLY A 151 -8.94 15.32 -4.37
C GLY A 151 -8.65 13.88 -3.86
N ILE A 152 -7.38 13.53 -3.65
CA ILE A 152 -6.93 12.21 -3.20
C ILE A 152 -6.49 12.28 -1.74
N PRO A 153 -7.24 11.72 -0.76
CA PRO A 153 -6.84 11.70 0.64
C PRO A 153 -5.55 10.92 0.88
N LEU A 154 -4.77 11.37 1.88
CA LEU A 154 -3.49 10.74 2.22
C LEU A 154 -3.66 9.63 3.28
N ILE A 155 -2.84 8.58 3.12
CA ILE A 155 -2.72 7.42 4.00
C ILE A 155 -1.35 7.42 4.67
N ALA A 156 -1.30 7.19 5.98
CA ALA A 156 -0.09 6.92 6.72
C ALA A 156 -0.18 5.58 7.46
N LYS A 157 0.74 4.66 7.16
CA LYS A 157 0.88 3.37 7.86
C LYS A 157 2.35 3.17 8.28
N PRO A 158 2.85 3.92 9.27
CA PRO A 158 4.23 3.83 9.73
C PRO A 158 4.52 2.53 10.46
N ASN A 159 5.81 2.23 10.63
CA ASN A 159 6.30 1.24 11.58
C ASN A 159 6.27 1.84 13.00
N ALA A 160 6.31 0.99 14.03
CA ALA A 160 6.48 1.42 15.42
C ALA A 160 7.93 1.85 15.72
N GLY A 161 8.53 2.65 14.86
CA GLY A 161 9.94 3.01 14.83
C GLY A 161 10.75 2.08 13.91
N MET A 162 12.06 2.03 14.11
CA MET A 162 12.94 1.14 13.34
C MET A 162 13.08 -0.23 14.02
N PRO A 163 13.17 -1.32 13.25
CA PRO A 163 13.40 -2.65 13.83
C PRO A 163 14.84 -2.79 14.34
N HIS A 164 15.00 -3.27 15.56
CA HIS A 164 16.26 -3.66 16.15
C HIS A 164 16.29 -5.17 16.37
N GLU A 165 17.43 -5.78 16.07
CA GLU A 165 17.63 -7.21 16.28
C GLU A 165 18.31 -7.45 17.64
N ASN A 166 17.70 -8.29 18.45
CA ASN A 166 18.25 -8.72 19.74
C ASN A 166 19.31 -9.83 19.54
N PRO A 167 20.20 -10.06 20.52
CA PRO A 167 21.20 -11.12 20.46
C PRO A 167 20.62 -12.55 20.28
N ASP A 168 19.35 -12.75 20.62
CA ASP A 168 18.62 -14.02 20.45
C ASP A 168 17.94 -14.16 19.08
N GLY A 169 18.12 -13.18 18.17
CA GLY A 169 17.50 -13.13 16.85
C GLY A 169 16.05 -12.63 16.83
N SER A 170 15.48 -12.29 17.98
CA SER A 170 14.18 -11.63 18.03
C SER A 170 14.29 -10.15 17.60
N ARG A 171 13.18 -9.56 17.18
CA ARG A 171 13.11 -8.15 16.77
C ARG A 171 12.21 -7.37 17.73
N HIS A 172 12.62 -6.15 18.03
CA HIS A 172 11.77 -5.18 18.72
C HIS A 172 11.78 -3.85 17.96
N PHE A 173 10.78 -3.00 18.25
CA PHE A 173 10.62 -1.67 17.69
C PHE A 173 10.73 -0.64 18.81
N ASP A 174 11.10 0.61 18.45
CA ASP A 174 11.38 1.67 19.42
C ASP A 174 10.15 2.19 20.16
N LEU A 175 8.98 2.13 19.52
CA LEU A 175 7.75 2.72 20.06
C LEU A 175 6.82 1.65 20.61
N ASP A 176 6.32 1.88 21.82
CA ASP A 176 5.17 1.17 22.35
C ASP A 176 3.85 1.70 21.76
N ALA A 177 2.74 1.04 22.08
CA ALA A 177 1.44 1.36 21.53
C ALA A 177 0.96 2.79 21.89
N GLU A 178 1.28 3.26 23.11
CA GLU A 178 0.87 4.59 23.58
C GLU A 178 1.67 5.68 22.86
N SER A 179 2.99 5.53 22.78
CA SER A 179 3.88 6.44 22.05
C SER A 179 3.57 6.48 20.57
N PHE A 180 3.24 5.34 19.96
CA PHE A 180 2.81 5.28 18.57
C PHE A 180 1.49 6.03 18.34
N ALA A 181 0.49 5.78 19.19
CA ALA A 181 -0.83 6.41 19.09
C ALA A 181 -0.78 7.93 19.33
N ALA A 182 0.20 8.43 20.08
CA ALA A 182 0.37 9.86 20.34
C ALA A 182 0.64 10.69 19.07
N PHE A 183 1.08 10.07 17.96
CA PHE A 183 1.24 10.75 16.67
C PHE A 183 -0.07 10.98 15.91
N ALA A 184 -1.14 10.25 16.22
CA ALA A 184 -2.40 10.35 15.48
C ALA A 184 -2.97 11.78 15.40
N PRO A 185 -3.01 12.59 16.51
CA PRO A 185 -3.47 13.97 16.44
C PRO A 185 -2.66 14.84 15.49
N GLU A 186 -1.34 14.63 15.38
CA GLU A 186 -0.48 15.39 14.49
C GLU A 186 -0.71 15.06 13.01
N PHE A 187 -0.93 13.80 12.68
CA PHE A 187 -1.35 13.39 11.34
C PHE A 187 -2.67 14.06 10.95
N LEU A 188 -3.68 13.98 11.82
CA LEU A 188 -4.99 14.57 11.58
C LEU A 188 -4.92 16.11 11.42
N ALA A 189 -4.19 16.79 12.29
CA ALA A 189 -3.96 18.23 12.21
C ALA A 189 -3.23 18.65 10.92
N SER A 190 -2.45 17.73 10.34
CA SER A 190 -1.75 17.95 9.08
C SER A 190 -2.58 17.64 7.83
N GLY A 191 -3.84 17.17 7.98
CA GLY A 191 -4.70 16.83 6.86
C GLY A 191 -4.53 15.40 6.35
N ILE A 192 -3.95 14.50 7.16
CA ILE A 192 -3.76 13.09 6.82
C ILE A 192 -4.77 12.30 7.65
N TYR A 193 -5.81 11.75 7.00
CA TYR A 193 -7.00 11.23 7.69
C TYR A 193 -7.12 9.70 7.70
N ILE A 194 -6.35 8.99 6.87
CA ILE A 194 -6.36 7.53 6.86
C ILE A 194 -5.10 7.06 7.56
N LEU A 195 -5.27 6.50 8.75
CA LEU A 195 -4.16 6.10 9.61
C LEU A 195 -4.20 4.59 9.87
N GLY A 196 -3.03 4.00 9.95
CA GLY A 196 -2.84 2.59 10.29
C GLY A 196 -1.43 2.35 10.80
N GLY A 197 -1.01 1.10 10.77
CA GLY A 197 0.36 0.69 11.09
C GLY A 197 0.81 -0.37 10.11
N CYS A 198 2.14 -0.60 10.05
CA CYS A 198 2.74 -1.65 9.22
C CYS A 198 3.51 -2.63 10.14
N CYS A 199 4.73 -2.33 10.56
CA CYS A 199 5.53 -3.19 11.43
C CYS A 199 5.66 -2.63 12.85
#